data_a4a4c342fb3f2f248e631cecdfb88176
#
_entry.id   a4a4c342fb3f2f248e631cecdfb88176
#
_cell.length_a   1.000
_cell.length_b   1.000
_cell.length_c   1.000
_cell.angle_alpha   90.00
_cell.angle_beta   90.00
_cell.angle_gamma   90.00
#
_symmetry.space_group_name_H-M   'P 1'
#
loop_
_entity.id
_entity.type
_entity.pdbx_description
1 polymer ?
#
loop_
_entity_poly.entity_id
_entity_poly.type
_entity_poly.pdbx_seq_one_letter_code
_entity_poly.pdbx_strand_id
1 'polypeptide(L)'
;SKKSRTQTYILMVQYVGAETGDEILRELNKTRYQVKSKILRNELTEMTIQVECRDTQMVIAEKIQQNPNVKNTSFVQFNGEYHG
;
A
#
# COMPACT_ATOMS: atom_id res chain seq x y z
N SER A 1 -22.28 15.80 -13.39
CA SER A 1 -21.99 14.45 -12.95
C SER A 1 -20.83 14.46 -11.98
N LYS A 2 -20.90 13.59 -11.02
CA LYS A 2 -19.89 13.50 -10.01
C LYS A 2 -18.91 12.38 -10.34
N LYS A 3 -17.64 12.72 -10.33
CA LYS A 3 -16.61 11.72 -10.49
C LYS A 3 -16.06 11.41 -9.13
N SER A 4 -15.73 10.15 -8.91
CA SER A 4 -15.01 9.78 -7.71
C SER A 4 -13.69 10.54 -7.68
N ARG A 5 -13.40 11.14 -6.55
CA ARG A 5 -12.16 11.86 -6.41
C ARG A 5 -11.04 10.92 -6.11
N THR A 6 -9.88 11.21 -6.64
CA THR A 6 -8.67 10.53 -6.25
C THR A 6 -8.27 11.03 -4.87
N GLN A 7 -8.01 10.10 -4.00
CA GLN A 7 -7.54 10.37 -2.65
C GLN A 7 -6.14 9.84 -2.48
N THR A 8 -5.43 10.39 -1.54
CA THR A 8 -4.08 9.91 -1.21
C THR A 8 -4.15 9.06 0.04
N TYR A 9 -3.50 7.92 -0.01
CA TYR A 9 -3.43 6.99 1.11
C TYR A 9 -1.98 6.62 1.37
N ILE A 10 -1.71 6.21 2.59
CA ILE A 10 -0.42 5.62 2.94
C ILE A 10 -0.67 4.15 3.24
N LEU A 11 -0.05 3.31 2.47
CA LEU A 11 -0.07 1.86 2.65
C LEU A 11 1.23 1.46 3.33
N MET A 12 1.11 0.84 4.50
CA MET A 12 2.25 0.27 5.18
C MET A 12 2.03 -1.23 5.23
N VAL A 13 3.00 -1.98 4.74
CA VAL A 13 2.84 -3.42 4.63
C VAL A 13 4.11 -4.11 5.09
N GLN A 14 3.95 -5.11 5.95
CA GLN A 14 5.06 -5.95 6.42
C GLN A 14 4.90 -7.32 5.82
N TYR A 15 5.97 -7.83 5.24
CA TYR A 15 5.89 -9.09 4.51
C TYR A 15 7.24 -9.80 4.52
N VAL A 16 7.21 -11.08 4.15
CA VAL A 16 8.43 -11.88 3.98
C VAL A 16 8.55 -12.29 2.53
N GLY A 17 9.79 -12.34 2.05
CA GLY A 17 10.09 -12.82 0.70
C GLY A 17 10.11 -11.71 -0.34
N ALA A 18 11.18 -11.71 -1.14
CA ALA A 18 11.36 -10.68 -2.17
C ALA A 18 10.22 -10.72 -3.20
N GLU A 19 9.76 -11.90 -3.56
CA GLU A 19 8.68 -12.02 -4.53
C GLU A 19 7.39 -11.42 -4.03
N THR A 20 7.17 -11.46 -2.71
CA THR A 20 5.97 -10.87 -2.12
C THR A 20 5.92 -9.37 -2.38
N GLY A 21 7.06 -8.70 -2.29
CA GLY A 21 7.12 -7.28 -2.60
C GLY A 21 6.65 -6.98 -4.02
N ASP A 22 7.09 -7.79 -4.97
CA ASP A 22 6.67 -7.62 -6.36
C ASP A 22 5.17 -7.87 -6.52
N GLU A 23 4.65 -8.85 -5.81
CA GLU A 23 3.22 -9.15 -5.87
C GLU A 23 2.38 -7.99 -5.32
N ILE A 24 2.86 -7.38 -4.23
CA ILE A 24 2.17 -6.23 -3.66
C ILE A 24 2.12 -5.09 -4.68
N LEU A 25 3.25 -4.79 -5.31
CA LEU A 25 3.30 -3.70 -6.28
C LEU A 25 2.44 -4.00 -7.51
N ARG A 26 2.32 -5.26 -7.89
CA ARG A 26 1.43 -5.61 -8.99
C ARG A 26 -0.03 -5.34 -8.65
N GLU A 27 -0.42 -5.54 -7.38
CA GLU A 27 -1.78 -5.21 -6.98
C GLU A 27 -2.06 -3.72 -7.08
N LEU A 28 -1.01 -2.90 -7.02
CA LEU A 28 -1.15 -1.44 -7.08
C LEU A 28 -1.03 -0.89 -8.50
N ASN A 29 -0.86 -1.75 -9.50
CA ASN A 29 -0.48 -1.29 -10.83
C ASN A 29 -1.54 -0.41 -11.52
N LYS A 30 -2.78 -0.41 -11.04
CA LYS A 30 -3.83 0.44 -11.59
C LYS A 30 -3.99 1.74 -10.82
N THR A 31 -3.14 1.97 -9.86
CA THR A 31 -3.12 3.20 -9.09
C THR A 31 -1.86 3.98 -9.44
N ARG A 32 -1.78 5.19 -8.95
CA ARG A 32 -0.52 5.94 -8.96
C ARG A 32 0.12 5.73 -7.61
N TYR A 33 1.30 5.16 -7.58
CA TYR A 33 1.92 4.89 -6.30
C TYR A 33 3.40 5.26 -6.33
N GLN A 34 3.94 5.47 -5.16
CA GLN A 34 5.35 5.76 -4.98
C GLN A 34 5.82 5.08 -3.71
N VAL A 35 6.84 4.26 -3.82
CA VAL A 35 7.45 3.63 -2.65
C VAL A 35 8.26 4.68 -1.92
N LYS A 36 7.89 4.96 -0.68
CA LYS A 36 8.55 5.98 0.12
C LYS A 36 9.68 5.42 0.95
N SER A 37 9.53 4.18 1.42
CA SER A 37 10.60 3.54 2.17
C SER A 37 10.45 2.03 2.10
N LYS A 38 11.57 1.36 2.31
CA LYS A 38 11.61 -0.10 2.34
C LYS A 38 12.69 -0.47 3.35
N ILE A 39 12.28 -1.12 4.41
CA ILE A 39 13.15 -1.44 5.53
C ILE A 39 13.14 -2.95 5.73
N LEU A 40 14.32 -3.54 5.80
CA LEU A 40 14.45 -4.97 6.09
C LEU A 40 15.00 -5.14 7.50
N ARG A 41 14.26 -5.87 8.33
CA ARG A 41 14.69 -6.22 9.67
C ARG A 41 14.48 -7.70 9.86
N ASN A 42 15.58 -8.39 10.11
CA ASN A 42 15.55 -9.84 10.18
C ASN A 42 14.98 -10.32 8.84
N GLU A 43 13.96 -11.10 8.82
CA GLU A 43 13.41 -11.57 7.55
C GLU A 43 12.15 -10.81 7.15
N LEU A 44 11.82 -9.77 7.90
CA LEU A 44 10.60 -9.02 7.69
C LEU A 44 10.93 -7.72 6.97
N THR A 45 10.27 -7.48 5.86
CA THR A 45 10.39 -6.23 5.12
C THR A 45 9.18 -5.37 5.40
N GLU A 46 9.41 -4.09 5.67
CA GLU A 46 8.33 -3.13 5.82
C GLU A 46 8.43 -2.11 4.70
N MET A 47 7.37 -2.00 3.92
CA MET A 47 7.32 -1.07 2.81
C MET A 47 6.24 -0.04 3.07
N THR A 48 6.59 1.23 2.89
CA THR A 48 5.64 2.34 3.01
C THR A 48 5.43 2.92 1.63
N ILE A 49 4.19 2.97 1.20
CA ILE A 49 3.85 3.35 -0.17
C ILE A 49 2.77 4.42 -0.12
N GLN A 50 3.02 5.51 -0.83
CA GLN A 50 1.98 6.51 -1.05
C GLN A 50 1.17 6.09 -2.26
N VAL A 51 -0.14 6.01 -2.09
CA VAL A 51 -1.04 5.50 -3.14
C VAL A 51 -2.10 6.54 -3.41
N GLU A 52 -2.28 6.88 -4.68
CA GLU A 52 -3.36 7.76 -5.10
C GLU A 52 -4.39 6.90 -5.84
N CYS A 53 -5.57 6.81 -5.27
CA CYS A 53 -6.62 5.99 -5.87
C CYS A 53 -7.99 6.48 -5.41
N ARG A 54 -9.02 5.94 -6.03
CA ARG A 54 -10.39 6.25 -5.64
C ARG A 54 -10.77 5.43 -4.42
N ASP A 55 -11.74 5.93 -3.66
CA ASP A 55 -12.23 5.18 -2.50
C ASP A 55 -12.67 3.77 -2.86
N THR A 56 -13.26 3.61 -4.04
CA THR A 56 -13.71 2.31 -4.49
C THR A 56 -12.56 1.33 -4.68
N GLN A 57 -11.33 1.79 -4.66
CA GLN A 57 -10.16 0.94 -4.83
C GLN A 57 -9.54 0.51 -3.51
N MET A 58 -10.18 0.82 -2.40
CA MET A 58 -9.68 0.38 -1.09
C MET A 58 -9.66 -1.14 -0.96
N VAL A 59 -10.42 -1.82 -1.79
CA VAL A 59 -10.41 -3.29 -1.82
C VAL A 59 -9.00 -3.83 -2.13
N ILE A 60 -8.14 -2.99 -2.72
CA ILE A 60 -6.76 -3.40 -3.01
C ILE A 60 -6.04 -3.79 -1.72
N ALA A 61 -6.24 -3.03 -0.64
CA ALA A 61 -5.60 -3.34 0.63
C ALA A 61 -6.06 -4.69 1.17
N GLU A 62 -7.35 -4.98 1.04
CA GLU A 62 -7.87 -6.28 1.45
C GLU A 62 -7.25 -7.41 0.64
N LYS A 63 -7.08 -7.19 -0.63
CA LYS A 63 -6.49 -8.19 -1.49
C LYS A 63 -5.03 -8.46 -1.13
N ILE A 64 -4.31 -7.39 -0.82
CA ILE A 64 -2.92 -7.53 -0.38
C ILE A 64 -2.85 -8.33 0.92
N GLN A 65 -3.77 -8.09 1.84
CA GLN A 65 -3.79 -8.81 3.11
C GLN A 65 -4.02 -10.31 2.95
N GLN A 66 -4.61 -10.72 1.85
CA GLN A 66 -4.88 -12.15 1.62
C GLN A 66 -3.64 -12.95 1.26
N ASN A 67 -2.56 -12.27 0.89
CA ASN A 67 -1.31 -12.96 0.59
C ASN A 67 -0.73 -13.53 1.90
N PRO A 68 -0.50 -14.84 1.98
CA PRO A 68 -0.05 -15.46 3.24
C PRO A 68 1.32 -14.96 3.70
N ASN A 69 2.11 -14.39 2.81
CA ASN A 69 3.41 -13.83 3.17
C ASN A 69 3.33 -12.40 3.66
N VAL A 70 2.15 -11.80 3.58
CA VAL A 70 1.90 -10.47 4.12
C VAL A 70 1.46 -10.64 5.58
N LYS A 71 2.21 -10.03 6.50
CA LYS A 71 2.02 -10.24 7.93
C LYS A 71 1.24 -9.12 8.59
N ASN A 72 1.28 -7.92 8.02
CA ASN A 72 0.56 -6.80 8.59
C ASN A 72 0.35 -5.75 7.50
N THR A 73 -0.82 -5.13 7.50
CA THR A 73 -1.16 -4.11 6.52
C THR A 73 -1.94 -3.01 7.20
N SER A 74 -1.59 -1.76 6.92
CA SER A 74 -2.43 -0.64 7.28
C SER A 74 -2.59 0.25 6.05
N PHE A 75 -3.78 0.81 5.89
CA PHE A 75 -4.11 1.62 4.73
C PHE A 75 -4.89 2.82 5.25
N VAL A 76 -4.24 3.97 5.30
CA VAL A 76 -4.75 5.14 5.99
C VAL A 76 -4.88 6.28 5.00
N GLN A 77 -6.00 6.98 5.04
CA GLN A 77 -6.17 8.17 4.23
C GLN A 77 -5.24 9.27 4.74
N PHE A 78 -4.58 9.91 3.80
CA PHE A 78 -3.62 10.96 4.11
C PHE A 78 -4.16 12.28 3.53
N ASN A 79 -4.27 13.30 4.36
CA ASN A 79 -4.89 14.56 3.97
C ASN A 79 -3.88 15.62 3.58
N GLY A 80 -2.66 15.23 3.30
CA GLY A 80 -1.66 16.17 2.79
C GLY A 80 -1.00 17.05 3.83
N GLU A 81 -1.37 16.89 5.08
CA GLU A 81 -0.84 17.73 6.17
C GLU A 81 -0.11 16.88 7.19
N TYR A 82 0.60 15.88 6.72
CA TYR A 82 1.28 14.98 7.64
C TYR A 82 2.60 15.60 8.10
N HIS A 83 2.72 15.76 9.40
CA HIS A 83 3.94 16.29 10.03
C HIS A 83 4.45 15.21 10.97
N GLY A 84 4.83 14.11 10.41
CA GLY A 84 5.25 12.97 11.19
C GLY A 84 6.59 13.05 11.87
#